data_5062a7c10f8249940e4e1cd12785466f
#
_entry.id   5062a7c10f8249940e4e1cd12785466f
#
_cell.length_a   1.000
_cell.length_b   1.000
_cell.length_c   1.000
_cell.angle_alpha   90.00
_cell.angle_beta   90.00
_cell.angle_gamma   90.00
#
_symmetry.space_group_name_H-M   'P 1'
#
loop_
_entity.id
_entity.type
_entity.pdbx_description
1 polymer ?
#
loop_
_entity_poly.entity_id
_entity_poly.type
_entity_poly.pdbx_seq_one_letter_code
_entity_poly.pdbx_strand_id
1 'polypeptide(L)'
;MSEGAHPSGDEDVEDFKEQDRFLPIANVARIMKRALPDNAKIAKEAKECVQECVSEFISFITSEYPFLQFIILDAEKRKTINGEDILWAMQSLGFENYADALKIYLAKYRETTKIERSSANAKEKEEDVTNSDIFSQQQQHPATGFYS
;
A
#
# COMPACT_ATOMS: atom_id res chain seq x y z
N MET A 1 23.88 19.49 38.32
CA MET A 1 23.42 20.49 37.36
C MET A 1 23.79 19.99 36.00
N SER A 2 22.90 19.49 35.28
CA SER A 2 22.84 19.47 33.83
C SER A 2 21.71 18.53 33.41
N GLU A 3 20.61 19.12 33.02
CA GLU A 3 19.45 18.49 32.49
C GLU A 3 19.77 17.99 31.08
N GLY A 4 19.72 16.67 30.92
CA GLY A 4 19.71 16.04 29.62
C GLY A 4 18.29 15.93 29.10
N ALA A 5 17.92 16.80 28.19
CA ALA A 5 16.67 16.69 27.45
C ALA A 5 16.70 15.45 26.56
N HIS A 6 15.81 14.50 26.82
CA HIS A 6 15.47 13.43 25.88
C HIS A 6 14.56 14.01 24.79
N PRO A 7 14.85 13.85 23.52
CA PRO A 7 13.85 14.07 22.49
C PRO A 7 12.87 12.88 22.54
N SER A 8 11.68 13.16 23.02
CA SER A 8 10.52 12.31 22.82
C SER A 8 10.29 12.25 21.31
N GLY A 9 10.48 11.07 20.73
CA GLY A 9 9.90 10.79 19.42
C GLY A 9 8.40 10.76 19.58
N ASP A 10 7.74 11.86 19.31
CA ASP A 10 6.34 11.88 19.00
C ASP A 10 6.20 11.13 17.65
N GLU A 11 6.00 9.82 17.73
CA GLU A 11 5.32 9.12 16.66
C GLU A 11 3.95 9.79 16.59
N ASP A 12 3.69 10.47 15.47
CA ASP A 12 2.39 11.03 15.14
C ASP A 12 1.34 9.92 15.23
N VAL A 13 0.79 9.71 16.41
CA VAL A 13 -0.49 9.05 16.58
C VAL A 13 -1.48 10.04 15.99
N GLU A 14 -1.68 9.95 14.67
CA GLU A 14 -2.78 10.66 14.01
C GLU A 14 -4.01 10.40 14.84
N ASP A 15 -4.54 11.47 15.43
CA ASP A 15 -5.71 11.43 16.28
C ASP A 15 -6.87 10.84 15.46
N PHE A 16 -7.10 9.52 15.66
CA PHE A 16 -8.09 8.74 14.93
C PHE A 16 -9.47 9.34 15.18
N LYS A 17 -9.92 10.13 14.24
CA LYS A 17 -11.24 10.75 14.30
C LYS A 17 -12.30 9.67 14.07
N GLU A 18 -13.40 9.74 14.79
CA GLU A 18 -14.50 8.79 14.65
C GLU A 18 -14.99 8.65 13.19
N GLN A 19 -14.83 9.71 12.40
CA GLN A 19 -15.12 9.73 10.96
C GLN A 19 -14.16 8.89 10.11
N ASP A 20 -12.92 8.68 10.57
CA ASP A 20 -11.89 7.98 9.82
C ASP A 20 -12.10 6.46 9.79
N ARG A 21 -12.92 5.94 10.68
CA ARG A 21 -13.26 4.52 10.68
C ARG A 21 -14.19 4.10 9.54
N PHE A 22 -14.75 5.06 8.80
CA PHE A 22 -15.68 4.81 7.69
C PHE A 22 -15.07 5.15 6.34
N LEU A 23 -15.36 4.31 5.32
CA LEU A 23 -15.15 4.71 3.94
C LEU A 23 -16.11 5.86 3.58
N PRO A 24 -15.71 6.81 2.70
CA PRO A 24 -16.61 7.86 2.24
C PRO A 24 -17.90 7.27 1.67
N ILE A 25 -19.05 7.75 2.13
CA ILE A 25 -20.36 7.20 1.74
C ILE A 25 -20.61 7.27 0.23
N ALA A 26 -20.05 8.28 -0.44
CA ALA A 26 -20.11 8.40 -1.89
C ALA A 26 -19.39 7.25 -2.61
N ASN A 27 -18.30 6.76 -2.06
CA ASN A 27 -17.56 5.61 -2.59
C ASN A 27 -18.35 4.31 -2.39
N VAL A 28 -18.90 4.12 -1.21
CA VAL A 28 -19.78 2.98 -0.88
C VAL A 28 -20.96 2.94 -1.86
N ALA A 29 -21.65 4.07 -2.03
CA ALA A 29 -22.78 4.18 -2.95
C ALA A 29 -22.42 3.85 -4.40
N ARG A 30 -21.25 4.28 -4.88
CA ARG A 30 -20.76 3.97 -6.23
C ARG A 30 -20.46 2.49 -6.42
N ILE A 31 -19.87 1.85 -5.44
CA ILE A 31 -19.60 0.41 -5.48
C ILE A 31 -20.90 -0.37 -5.49
N MET A 32 -21.85 -0.03 -4.61
CA MET A 32 -23.17 -0.66 -4.57
C MET A 32 -23.91 -0.51 -5.90
N LYS A 33 -23.86 0.68 -6.51
CA LYS A 33 -24.54 0.97 -7.77
C LYS A 33 -24.04 0.11 -8.93
N ARG A 34 -22.75 -0.21 -8.96
CA ARG A 34 -22.18 -1.10 -10.01
C ARG A 34 -22.69 -2.52 -9.96
N ALA A 35 -23.12 -2.98 -8.80
CA ALA A 35 -23.65 -4.34 -8.60
C ALA A 35 -25.16 -4.43 -8.83
N LEU A 36 -25.84 -3.33 -9.09
CA LEU A 36 -27.29 -3.24 -9.22
C LEU A 36 -27.71 -2.84 -10.64
N PRO A 37 -28.93 -3.21 -11.09
CA PRO A 37 -29.48 -2.68 -12.32
C PRO A 37 -29.55 -1.16 -12.33
N ASP A 38 -29.45 -0.55 -13.52
CA ASP A 38 -29.38 0.90 -13.68
C ASP A 38 -30.56 1.68 -13.09
N ASN A 39 -31.75 1.06 -13.09
CA ASN A 39 -32.98 1.64 -12.54
C ASN A 39 -33.13 1.45 -11.03
N ALA A 40 -32.26 0.68 -10.38
CA ALA A 40 -32.32 0.47 -8.94
C ALA A 40 -31.95 1.73 -8.17
N LYS A 41 -32.71 2.01 -7.12
CA LYS A 41 -32.43 3.11 -6.16
C LYS A 41 -31.93 2.51 -4.85
N ILE A 42 -30.97 3.16 -4.24
CA ILE A 42 -30.40 2.75 -2.97
C ILE A 42 -30.84 3.75 -1.90
N ALA A 43 -31.58 3.27 -0.91
CA ALA A 43 -31.98 4.08 0.22
C ALA A 43 -30.77 4.58 1.03
N LYS A 44 -30.92 5.71 1.73
CA LYS A 44 -29.87 6.28 2.56
C LYS A 44 -29.40 5.28 3.62
N GLU A 45 -30.35 4.69 4.33
CA GLU A 45 -30.08 3.69 5.38
C GLU A 45 -29.31 2.46 4.86
N ALA A 46 -29.56 2.03 3.62
CA ALA A 46 -28.82 0.92 3.02
C ALA A 46 -27.34 1.27 2.79
N LYS A 47 -27.06 2.50 2.36
CA LYS A 47 -25.68 2.97 2.19
C LYS A 47 -24.94 3.05 3.53
N GLU A 48 -25.60 3.59 4.54
CA GLU A 48 -25.07 3.69 5.91
C GLU A 48 -24.83 2.31 6.51
N CYS A 49 -25.76 1.39 6.34
CA CYS A 49 -25.62 0.02 6.81
C CYS A 49 -24.43 -0.70 6.16
N VAL A 50 -24.23 -0.55 4.85
CA VAL A 50 -23.05 -1.13 4.14
C VAL A 50 -21.77 -0.44 4.58
N GLN A 51 -21.77 0.86 4.81
CA GLN A 51 -20.63 1.60 5.32
C GLN A 51 -20.15 1.06 6.68
N GLU A 52 -21.07 0.82 7.60
CA GLU A 52 -20.78 0.18 8.89
C GLU A 52 -20.28 -1.25 8.71
N CYS A 53 -20.94 -2.04 7.88
CA CYS A 53 -20.57 -3.41 7.60
C CYS A 53 -19.13 -3.54 7.07
N VAL A 54 -18.71 -2.66 6.18
CA VAL A 54 -17.34 -2.66 5.64
C VAL A 54 -16.32 -2.33 6.71
N SER A 55 -16.59 -1.36 7.57
CA SER A 55 -15.71 -1.01 8.68
C SER A 55 -15.55 -2.16 9.67
N GLU A 56 -16.64 -2.79 10.04
CA GLU A 56 -16.63 -3.98 10.91
C GLU A 56 -15.91 -5.16 10.26
N PHE A 57 -16.08 -5.36 8.96
CA PHE A 57 -15.40 -6.43 8.22
C PHE A 57 -13.88 -6.24 8.19
N ILE A 58 -13.40 -5.02 7.95
CA ILE A 58 -11.97 -4.69 8.00
C ILE A 58 -11.41 -4.99 9.40
N SER A 59 -12.09 -4.50 10.43
CA SER A 59 -11.70 -4.75 11.82
C SER A 59 -11.68 -6.23 12.15
N PHE A 60 -12.69 -6.96 11.73
CA PHE A 60 -12.83 -8.39 11.95
C PHE A 60 -11.69 -9.19 11.33
N ILE A 61 -11.37 -8.95 10.05
CA ILE A 61 -10.28 -9.66 9.38
C ILE A 61 -8.93 -9.35 10.03
N THR A 62 -8.73 -8.13 10.50
CA THR A 62 -7.43 -7.69 11.02
C THR A 62 -7.23 -8.00 12.51
N SER A 63 -8.29 -7.98 13.32
CA SER A 63 -8.18 -8.07 14.79
C SER A 63 -8.63 -9.38 15.40
N GLU A 64 -9.63 -10.04 14.82
CA GLU A 64 -10.25 -11.24 15.41
C GLU A 64 -9.39 -12.50 15.26
N TYR A 65 -8.28 -12.42 14.54
CA TYR A 65 -7.45 -13.58 14.37
C TYR A 65 -6.23 -13.54 15.32
N PRO A 66 -6.32 -14.15 16.51
CA PRO A 66 -5.17 -14.28 17.43
C PRO A 66 -3.97 -14.95 16.75
N PHE A 67 -4.23 -15.70 15.70
CA PHE A 67 -3.23 -16.37 14.89
C PHE A 67 -2.43 -15.42 13.98
N LEU A 68 -3.05 -14.34 13.43
CA LEU A 68 -2.31 -13.30 12.73
C LEU A 68 -1.30 -12.62 13.67
N GLN A 69 -1.71 -12.32 14.89
CA GLN A 69 -0.80 -11.78 15.91
C GLN A 69 0.26 -12.80 16.33
N PHE A 70 -0.10 -14.06 16.52
CA PHE A 70 0.82 -15.09 16.96
C PHE A 70 1.83 -15.50 15.89
N ILE A 71 1.39 -15.73 14.64
CA ILE A 71 2.30 -16.12 13.54
C ILE A 71 3.17 -14.96 13.09
N ILE A 72 2.61 -13.76 12.97
CA ILE A 72 3.36 -12.60 12.46
C ILE A 72 4.33 -12.07 13.52
N LEU A 73 3.92 -12.03 14.77
CA LEU A 73 4.73 -11.42 15.83
C LEU A 73 5.69 -12.41 16.47
N ASP A 74 5.32 -13.68 16.61
CA ASP A 74 6.09 -14.64 17.41
C ASP A 74 6.86 -15.67 16.56
N ALA A 75 6.24 -16.30 15.56
CA ALA A 75 6.87 -17.36 14.79
C ALA A 75 7.82 -16.87 13.70
N GLU A 76 7.46 -15.79 12.97
CA GLU A 76 8.27 -15.26 11.87
C GLU A 76 8.99 -13.97 12.21
N LYS A 77 8.81 -13.42 13.39
CA LYS A 77 9.38 -12.14 13.86
C LYS A 77 9.15 -10.97 12.88
N ARG A 78 8.09 -11.06 12.06
CA ARG A 78 7.69 -10.02 11.14
C ARG A 78 6.86 -8.97 11.86
N LYS A 79 7.06 -7.70 11.52
CA LYS A 79 6.27 -6.57 12.03
C LYS A 79 5.24 -6.07 11.02
N THR A 80 5.16 -6.69 9.84
CA THR A 80 4.34 -6.23 8.72
C THR A 80 3.39 -7.32 8.27
N ILE A 81 2.10 -6.98 8.18
CA ILE A 81 1.07 -7.82 7.59
C ILE A 81 1.14 -7.66 6.07
N ASN A 82 1.25 -8.77 5.35
CA ASN A 82 1.24 -8.78 3.89
C ASN A 82 -0.09 -9.29 3.32
N GLY A 83 -0.23 -9.22 1.99
CA GLY A 83 -1.48 -9.65 1.33
C GLY A 83 -1.79 -11.13 1.53
N GLU A 84 -0.81 -12.00 1.61
CA GLU A 84 -1.00 -13.43 1.84
C GLU A 84 -1.57 -13.73 3.23
N ASP A 85 -1.17 -12.97 4.23
CA ASP A 85 -1.69 -13.11 5.59
C ASP A 85 -3.20 -12.81 5.63
N ILE A 86 -3.64 -11.79 4.88
CA ILE A 86 -5.06 -11.46 4.75
C ILE A 86 -5.84 -12.56 4.01
N LEU A 87 -5.29 -13.10 2.92
CA LEU A 87 -5.93 -14.20 2.20
C LEU A 87 -6.08 -15.44 3.07
N TRP A 88 -5.07 -15.74 3.85
CA TRP A 88 -5.08 -16.84 4.79
C TRP A 88 -6.13 -16.64 5.90
N ALA A 89 -6.21 -15.42 6.46
CA ALA A 89 -7.25 -15.07 7.44
C ALA A 89 -8.66 -15.24 6.85
N MET A 90 -8.88 -14.79 5.61
CA MET A 90 -10.17 -14.97 4.92
C MET A 90 -10.54 -16.44 4.74
N GLN A 91 -9.61 -17.28 4.33
CA GLN A 91 -9.83 -18.72 4.19
C GLN A 91 -10.21 -19.36 5.51
N SER A 92 -9.50 -19.03 6.58
CA SER A 92 -9.73 -19.58 7.91
C SER A 92 -11.06 -19.13 8.53
N LEU A 93 -11.54 -17.95 8.15
CA LEU A 93 -12.82 -17.41 8.61
C LEU A 93 -14.02 -17.86 7.76
N GLY A 94 -13.81 -18.70 6.74
CA GLY A 94 -14.88 -19.23 5.91
C GLY A 94 -15.19 -18.39 4.66
N PHE A 95 -14.33 -17.40 4.32
CA PHE A 95 -14.47 -16.58 3.12
C PHE A 95 -13.61 -17.10 1.95
N GLU A 96 -13.64 -18.40 1.70
CA GLU A 96 -12.76 -19.06 0.72
C GLU A 96 -12.97 -18.52 -0.70
N ASN A 97 -14.23 -18.28 -1.11
CA ASN A 97 -14.52 -17.73 -2.44
C ASN A 97 -13.93 -16.34 -2.65
N TYR A 98 -13.94 -15.51 -1.62
CA TYR A 98 -13.30 -14.19 -1.68
C TYR A 98 -11.78 -14.31 -1.69
N ALA A 99 -11.23 -15.20 -0.89
CA ALA A 99 -9.78 -15.46 -0.85
C ALA A 99 -9.26 -15.95 -2.20
N ASP A 100 -9.96 -16.85 -2.88
CA ASP A 100 -9.57 -17.36 -4.19
C ASP A 100 -9.54 -16.27 -5.27
N ALA A 101 -10.55 -15.39 -5.30
CA ALA A 101 -10.58 -14.25 -6.22
C ALA A 101 -9.44 -13.25 -5.93
N LEU A 102 -9.21 -12.95 -4.66
CA LEU A 102 -8.15 -12.02 -4.25
C LEU A 102 -6.75 -12.59 -4.43
N LYS A 103 -6.58 -13.91 -4.39
CA LYS A 103 -5.32 -14.59 -4.72
C LYS A 103 -4.87 -14.28 -6.15
N ILE A 104 -5.80 -14.31 -7.09
CA ILE A 104 -5.54 -13.94 -8.49
C ILE A 104 -5.16 -12.46 -8.58
N TYR A 105 -5.87 -11.59 -7.89
CA TYR A 105 -5.56 -10.17 -7.81
C TYR A 105 -4.14 -9.92 -7.26
N LEU A 106 -3.78 -10.54 -6.15
CA LEU A 106 -2.49 -10.37 -5.52
C LEU A 106 -1.34 -10.83 -6.42
N ALA A 107 -1.51 -11.94 -7.16
CA ALA A 107 -0.52 -12.43 -8.13
C ALA A 107 -0.30 -11.39 -9.24
N LYS A 108 -1.37 -10.84 -9.83
CA LYS A 108 -1.28 -9.80 -10.86
C LYS A 108 -0.68 -8.50 -10.32
N TYR A 109 -1.05 -8.08 -9.14
CA TYR A 109 -0.50 -6.90 -8.48
C TYR A 109 1.03 -7.01 -8.33
N ARG A 110 1.52 -8.15 -7.86
CA ARG A 110 2.95 -8.40 -7.70
C ARG A 110 3.70 -8.40 -9.02
N GLU A 111 3.12 -8.97 -10.07
CA GLU A 111 3.68 -8.97 -11.41
C GLU A 111 3.82 -7.54 -11.96
N THR A 112 2.76 -6.76 -11.90
CA THR A 112 2.74 -5.35 -12.35
C THR A 112 3.77 -4.52 -11.60
N THR A 113 3.83 -4.66 -10.28
CA THR A 113 4.78 -3.91 -9.45
C THR A 113 6.23 -4.27 -9.75
N LYS A 114 6.52 -5.54 -10.09
CA LYS A 114 7.87 -5.94 -10.53
C LYS A 114 8.26 -5.28 -11.84
N ILE A 115 7.34 -5.21 -12.81
CA ILE A 115 7.56 -4.56 -14.10
C ILE A 115 7.82 -3.06 -13.91
N GLU A 116 7.02 -2.38 -13.11
CA GLU A 116 7.19 -0.96 -12.81
C GLU A 116 8.54 -0.66 -12.15
N ARG A 117 8.95 -1.45 -11.16
CA ARG A 117 10.26 -1.31 -10.50
C ARG A 117 11.43 -1.57 -11.44
N SER A 118 11.33 -2.56 -12.30
CA SER A 118 12.37 -2.84 -13.29
C SER A 118 12.47 -1.73 -14.34
N SER A 119 11.36 -1.14 -14.75
CA SER A 119 11.32 -0.01 -15.68
C SER A 119 11.87 1.27 -15.05
N ALA A 120 11.58 1.54 -13.79
CA ALA A 120 12.13 2.68 -13.04
C ALA A 120 13.66 2.56 -12.89
N ASN A 121 14.16 1.40 -12.48
CA ASN A 121 15.60 1.15 -12.34
C ASN A 121 16.34 1.22 -13.69
N ALA A 122 15.70 0.86 -14.81
CA ALA A 122 16.29 1.00 -16.13
C ALA A 122 16.42 2.48 -16.54
N LYS A 123 15.42 3.32 -16.24
CA LYS A 123 15.49 4.77 -16.50
C LYS A 123 16.56 5.47 -15.67
N GLU A 124 16.67 5.16 -14.39
CA GLU A 124 17.73 5.72 -13.53
C GLU A 124 19.13 5.35 -14.04
N LYS A 125 19.31 4.12 -14.54
CA LYS A 125 20.59 3.71 -15.14
C LYS A 125 20.90 4.42 -16.45
N GLU A 126 19.91 4.67 -17.30
CA GLU A 126 20.11 5.42 -18.55
C GLU A 126 20.44 6.89 -18.28
N GLU A 127 19.81 7.52 -17.29
CA GLU A 127 20.11 8.90 -16.89
C GLU A 127 21.51 9.03 -16.28
N ASP A 128 21.96 8.04 -15.50
CA ASP A 128 23.29 8.04 -14.90
C ASP A 128 24.39 7.82 -15.96
N VAL A 129 24.15 6.96 -16.95
CA VAL A 129 25.07 6.75 -18.07
C VAL A 129 25.18 7.98 -18.95
N THR A 130 24.07 8.64 -19.29
CA THR A 130 24.08 9.87 -20.09
C THR A 130 24.76 11.03 -19.37
N ASN A 131 24.60 11.12 -18.05
CA ASN A 131 25.22 12.14 -17.24
C ASN A 131 26.74 11.92 -17.07
N SER A 132 27.20 10.67 -16.99
CA SER A 132 28.62 10.33 -16.94
C SER A 132 29.32 10.56 -18.29
N ASP A 133 28.66 10.31 -19.41
CA ASP A 133 29.21 10.54 -20.75
C ASP A 133 29.34 12.03 -21.06
N ILE A 134 28.38 12.87 -20.64
CA ILE A 134 28.46 14.32 -20.75
C ILE A 134 29.62 14.89 -19.94
N PHE A 135 29.88 14.34 -18.75
CA PHE A 135 30.98 14.78 -17.90
C PHE A 135 32.35 14.36 -18.44
N SER A 136 32.48 13.23 -19.12
CA SER A 136 33.68 12.72 -19.74
C SER A 136 34.07 13.53 -20.99
N GLN A 137 33.13 14.08 -21.75
CA GLN A 137 33.38 14.90 -22.93
C GLN A 137 33.87 16.31 -22.62
N GLN A 138 33.59 16.84 -21.44
CA GLN A 138 34.09 18.18 -21.04
C GLN A 138 35.55 18.22 -20.58
N GLN A 139 36.16 17.08 -20.34
CA GLN A 139 37.58 17.00 -19.93
C GLN A 139 38.57 16.83 -21.09
N GLN A 140 38.11 16.68 -22.34
CA GLN A 140 38.98 16.58 -23.51
C GLN A 140 39.00 17.87 -24.35
N HIS A 141 39.47 18.98 -23.77
CA HIS A 141 39.99 20.07 -24.58
C HIS A 141 41.52 19.99 -24.61
N PRO A 142 42.13 19.70 -25.77
CA PRO A 142 43.58 19.81 -25.89
C PRO A 142 43.96 21.27 -25.82
N ALA A 143 44.82 21.60 -24.87
CA ALA A 143 45.47 22.89 -24.85
C ALA A 143 46.42 22.96 -26.06
N THR A 144 46.02 23.66 -27.10
CA THR A 144 46.92 24.05 -28.18
C THR A 144 47.79 25.20 -27.67
N GLY A 145 48.99 24.84 -27.23
CA GLY A 145 50.02 25.80 -26.99
C GLY A 145 50.50 26.41 -28.30
N PHE A 146 50.26 27.68 -28.50
CA PHE A 146 50.97 28.47 -29.51
C PHE A 146 52.38 28.74 -29.02
N TYR A 147 53.38 28.23 -29.77
CA TYR A 147 54.73 28.77 -29.82
C TYR A 147 55.01 29.20 -31.27
N SER A 148 55.18 30.45 -31.42
CA SER A 148 55.94 31.01 -32.54
C SER A 148 57.25 31.55 -32.03
#